data_0f5826c986739dec5b03a08c71b5e96f
#
_entry.id   0f5826c986739dec5b03a08c71b5e96f
#
_cell.length_a   1.000
_cell.length_b   1.000
_cell.length_c   1.000
_cell.angle_alpha   90.00
_cell.angle_beta   90.00
_cell.angle_gamma   90.00
#
_symmetry.space_group_name_H-M   'P 1'
#
loop_
_entity.id
_entity.type
_entity.pdbx_description
1 polymer ?
#
loop_
_entity_poly.entity_id
_entity_poly.type
_entity_poly.pdbx_seq_one_letter_code
_entity_poly.pdbx_strand_id
1 'polypeptide(L)'
;MAKAVKHWLLSWPKEMKRWLLLSVPMRCMEVPINIGCIPTKTLVHQAKLVPVKASWEEKKAYYAQAIAEKEEVTSFLRQKNYHNLADNPHTLSRIGLSEEEAVRKGLNIKVNKLPVAAIPRARTLGNTVSLFKVVVDVDTNQIVGCTLFGPESGEVINSVAMAMKTDQPYTFLRDFVFTHPGMSEALNDLMNF
;
A
#
# COMPACT_ATOMS: atom_id res chain seq x y z
N MET A 1 -6.75 2.98 -24.99
CA MET A 1 -5.96 3.36 -23.79
C MET A 1 -5.51 2.14 -22.96
N ALA A 2 -6.37 1.22 -22.55
CA ALA A 2 -5.98 0.09 -21.70
C ALA A 2 -4.89 -0.84 -22.28
N LYS A 3 -4.86 -1.08 -23.59
CA LYS A 3 -3.82 -1.91 -24.25
C LYS A 3 -2.44 -1.22 -24.27
N ALA A 4 -2.37 0.09 -24.44
CA ALA A 4 -1.11 0.84 -24.47
C ALA A 4 -0.46 0.90 -23.08
N VAL A 5 -1.26 1.10 -22.02
CA VAL A 5 -0.77 1.10 -20.62
C VAL A 5 -0.26 -0.30 -20.22
N LYS A 6 -0.94 -1.36 -20.67
CA LYS A 6 -0.51 -2.73 -20.41
C LYS A 6 0.82 -3.07 -21.11
N HIS A 7 1.02 -2.57 -22.33
CA HIS A 7 2.26 -2.78 -23.07
C HIS A 7 3.43 -1.98 -22.49
N TRP A 8 3.18 -0.75 -22.08
CA TRP A 8 4.16 0.11 -21.41
C TRP A 8 4.63 -0.48 -20.06
N LEU A 9 3.69 -0.99 -19.23
CA LEU A 9 4.02 -1.68 -17.98
C LEU A 9 4.78 -3.00 -18.20
N LEU A 10 4.58 -3.69 -19.34
CA LEU A 10 5.28 -4.93 -19.65
C LEU A 10 6.75 -4.71 -20.01
N SER A 11 7.13 -3.52 -20.48
CA SER A 11 8.51 -3.17 -20.81
C SER A 11 9.39 -2.83 -19.59
N TRP A 12 8.80 -2.67 -18.41
CA TRP A 12 9.53 -2.30 -17.21
C TRP A 12 10.15 -3.50 -16.50
N PRO A 13 11.35 -3.35 -15.87
CA PRO A 13 11.95 -4.37 -15.02
C PRO A 13 10.99 -4.87 -13.94
N LYS A 14 11.09 -6.14 -13.59
CA LYS A 14 10.17 -6.77 -12.59
C LYS A 14 10.17 -6.03 -11.26
N GLU A 15 11.33 -5.53 -10.84
CA GLU A 15 11.50 -4.74 -9.61
C GLU A 15 10.70 -3.43 -9.68
N MET A 16 10.75 -2.71 -10.80
CA MET A 16 10.06 -1.44 -10.97
C MET A 16 8.54 -1.61 -11.05
N LYS A 17 8.04 -2.72 -11.63
CA LYS A 17 6.63 -3.11 -11.58
C LYS A 17 6.16 -3.35 -10.15
N ARG A 18 7.01 -3.94 -9.33
CA ARG A 18 6.76 -4.21 -7.91
C ARG A 18 6.69 -2.91 -7.09
N TRP A 19 7.53 -1.93 -7.40
CA TRP A 19 7.49 -0.58 -6.80
C TRP A 19 6.20 0.17 -7.14
N LEU A 20 5.78 0.13 -8.40
CA LEU A 20 4.56 0.80 -8.85
C LEU A 20 3.30 0.22 -8.16
N LEU A 21 3.27 -1.10 -7.93
CA LEU A 21 2.16 -1.76 -7.23
C LEU A 21 2.11 -1.45 -5.73
N LEU A 22 3.25 -1.09 -5.12
CA LEU A 22 3.36 -0.75 -3.70
C LEU A 22 3.21 0.74 -3.43
N SER A 23 3.54 1.61 -4.41
CA SER A 23 3.44 3.07 -4.29
C SER A 23 2.10 3.64 -4.73
N VAL A 24 1.12 2.80 -5.13
CA VAL A 24 -0.21 3.23 -5.60
C VAL A 24 -1.33 2.57 -4.78
N PRO A 25 -1.38 2.74 -3.45
CA PRO A 25 -2.47 2.16 -2.66
C PRO A 25 -3.83 2.77 -3.01
N MET A 26 -3.90 4.07 -3.31
CA MET A 26 -5.17 4.76 -3.61
C MET A 26 -5.70 4.48 -5.01
N ARG A 27 -4.87 4.49 -6.06
CA ARG A 27 -5.35 4.29 -7.43
C ARG A 27 -5.79 2.85 -7.74
N CYS A 28 -5.15 1.84 -7.16
CA CYS A 28 -5.57 0.45 -7.37
C CYS A 28 -6.92 0.12 -6.73
N MET A 29 -7.28 0.75 -5.60
CA MET A 29 -8.60 0.61 -4.99
C MET A 29 -9.67 1.45 -5.69
N GLU A 30 -9.29 2.54 -6.35
CA GLU A 30 -10.20 3.38 -7.13
C GLU A 30 -10.62 2.73 -8.46
N VAL A 31 -9.73 1.98 -9.12
CA VAL A 31 -10.02 1.35 -10.42
C VAL A 31 -11.23 0.39 -10.36
N PRO A 32 -11.35 -0.54 -9.39
CA PRO A 32 -12.54 -1.37 -9.28
C PRO A 32 -13.83 -0.60 -9.01
N ILE A 33 -13.75 0.48 -8.22
CA ILE A 33 -14.92 1.28 -7.82
C ILE A 33 -15.32 2.25 -8.92
N ASN A 34 -14.35 2.94 -9.53
CA ASN A 34 -14.64 4.07 -10.43
C ASN A 34 -14.75 3.68 -11.92
N ILE A 35 -14.01 2.67 -12.35
CA ILE A 35 -13.82 2.38 -13.78
C ILE A 35 -14.15 0.94 -14.14
N GLY A 36 -13.94 -0.01 -13.21
CA GLY A 36 -13.96 -1.43 -13.50
C GLY A 36 -15.19 -2.17 -13.00
N CYS A 37 -14.98 -3.02 -12.00
CA CYS A 37 -15.93 -4.07 -11.63
C CYS A 37 -17.24 -3.56 -11.05
N ILE A 38 -17.24 -2.54 -10.20
CA ILE A 38 -18.44 -2.08 -9.47
C ILE A 38 -19.42 -1.38 -10.42
N PRO A 39 -19.01 -0.31 -11.15
CA PRO A 39 -19.92 0.36 -12.08
C PRO A 39 -20.51 -0.60 -13.12
N THR A 40 -19.68 -1.46 -13.69
CA THR A 40 -20.12 -2.43 -14.71
C THR A 40 -21.11 -3.45 -14.14
N LYS A 41 -20.85 -4.02 -12.96
CA LYS A 41 -21.75 -4.99 -12.34
C LYS A 41 -23.09 -4.37 -11.94
N THR A 42 -23.09 -3.13 -11.45
CA THR A 42 -24.32 -2.40 -11.12
C THR A 42 -25.16 -2.19 -12.36
N LEU A 43 -24.58 -1.71 -13.47
CA LEU A 43 -25.30 -1.51 -14.73
C LEU A 43 -25.82 -2.80 -15.33
N VAL A 44 -25.01 -3.89 -15.30
CA VAL A 44 -25.44 -5.22 -15.78
C VAL A 44 -26.59 -5.76 -14.93
N HIS A 45 -26.56 -5.55 -13.61
CA HIS A 45 -27.65 -5.95 -12.73
C HIS A 45 -28.94 -5.21 -13.09
N GLN A 46 -28.88 -3.88 -13.21
CA GLN A 46 -30.04 -3.04 -13.58
C GLN A 46 -30.57 -3.38 -14.98
N ALA A 47 -29.72 -3.68 -15.94
CA ALA A 47 -30.14 -4.10 -17.27
C ALA A 47 -30.98 -5.39 -17.26
N LYS A 48 -30.75 -6.29 -16.30
CA LYS A 48 -31.55 -7.53 -16.14
C LYS A 48 -32.95 -7.29 -15.56
N LEU A 49 -33.16 -6.14 -14.90
CA LEU A 49 -34.45 -5.78 -14.30
C LEU A 49 -35.40 -5.14 -15.31
N VAL A 50 -34.92 -4.73 -16.48
CA VAL A 50 -35.75 -4.11 -17.52
C VAL A 50 -36.71 -5.13 -18.09
N PRO A 51 -38.04 -4.86 -18.09
CA PRO A 51 -39.01 -5.80 -18.70
C PRO A 51 -38.74 -5.97 -20.19
N VAL A 52 -38.77 -7.22 -20.67
CA VAL A 52 -38.46 -7.56 -22.08
C VAL A 52 -39.37 -6.80 -23.07
N LYS A 53 -40.67 -6.59 -22.68
CA LYS A 53 -41.69 -5.91 -23.50
C LYS A 53 -41.79 -4.39 -23.22
N ALA A 54 -40.85 -3.79 -22.47
CA ALA A 54 -40.88 -2.37 -22.21
C ALA A 54 -40.75 -1.55 -23.49
N SER A 55 -41.51 -0.47 -23.58
CA SER A 55 -41.42 0.54 -24.64
C SER A 55 -40.07 1.24 -24.64
N TRP A 56 -39.76 2.02 -25.70
CA TRP A 56 -38.53 2.76 -25.78
C TRP A 56 -38.42 3.81 -24.67
N GLU A 57 -39.51 4.51 -24.35
CA GLU A 57 -39.52 5.54 -23.30
C GLU A 57 -39.33 4.91 -21.90
N GLU A 58 -39.94 3.77 -21.62
CA GLU A 58 -39.72 3.02 -20.38
C GLU A 58 -38.27 2.55 -20.27
N LYS A 59 -37.67 2.01 -21.34
CA LYS A 59 -36.26 1.62 -21.34
C LYS A 59 -35.33 2.79 -21.09
N LYS A 60 -35.63 3.97 -21.61
CA LYS A 60 -34.88 5.20 -21.35
C LYS A 60 -34.96 5.64 -19.89
N ALA A 61 -36.15 5.52 -19.28
CA ALA A 61 -36.33 5.80 -17.85
C ALA A 61 -35.55 4.80 -16.98
N TYR A 62 -35.62 3.49 -17.28
CA TYR A 62 -34.81 2.48 -16.58
C TYR A 62 -33.32 2.75 -16.70
N TYR A 63 -32.84 3.18 -17.88
CA TYR A 63 -31.42 3.51 -18.07
C TYR A 63 -31.00 4.72 -17.22
N ALA A 64 -31.83 5.76 -17.17
CA ALA A 64 -31.55 6.94 -16.32
C ALA A 64 -31.49 6.56 -14.83
N GLN A 65 -32.42 5.70 -14.37
CA GLN A 65 -32.39 5.17 -13.01
C GLN A 65 -31.14 4.32 -12.75
N ALA A 66 -30.76 3.44 -13.69
CA ALA A 66 -29.56 2.62 -13.55
C ALA A 66 -28.28 3.46 -13.42
N ILE A 67 -28.18 4.58 -14.15
CA ILE A 67 -27.06 5.52 -14.01
C ILE A 67 -27.06 6.18 -12.62
N ALA A 68 -28.23 6.63 -12.13
CA ALA A 68 -28.34 7.23 -10.81
C ALA A 68 -27.93 6.25 -9.70
N GLU A 69 -28.42 5.01 -9.71
CA GLU A 69 -28.04 3.99 -8.75
C GLU A 69 -26.54 3.61 -8.83
N LYS A 70 -25.99 3.56 -10.04
CA LYS A 70 -24.55 3.35 -10.22
C LYS A 70 -23.75 4.46 -9.55
N GLU A 71 -24.14 5.74 -9.74
CA GLU A 71 -23.45 6.88 -9.11
C GLU A 71 -23.58 6.86 -7.59
N GLU A 72 -24.77 6.52 -7.06
CA GLU A 72 -24.99 6.39 -5.63
C GLU A 72 -24.07 5.32 -5.02
N VAL A 73 -24.06 4.11 -5.57
CA VAL A 73 -23.20 3.00 -5.09
C VAL A 73 -21.72 3.36 -5.18
N THR A 74 -21.28 3.95 -6.29
CA THR A 74 -19.87 4.32 -6.46
C THR A 74 -19.48 5.46 -5.53
N SER A 75 -20.32 6.46 -5.34
CA SER A 75 -20.07 7.59 -4.41
C SER A 75 -20.02 7.13 -2.96
N PHE A 76 -20.95 6.26 -2.54
CA PHE A 76 -20.94 5.65 -1.21
C PHE A 76 -19.65 4.87 -0.94
N LEU A 77 -19.21 4.03 -1.89
CA LEU A 77 -17.98 3.25 -1.74
C LEU A 77 -16.72 4.13 -1.76
N ARG A 78 -16.70 5.18 -2.58
CA ARG A 78 -15.61 6.18 -2.56
C ARG A 78 -15.50 6.84 -1.20
N GLN A 79 -16.63 7.34 -0.67
CA GLN A 79 -16.67 8.01 0.62
C GLN A 79 -16.25 7.05 1.75
N LYS A 80 -16.75 5.82 1.75
CA LYS A 80 -16.37 4.80 2.72
C LYS A 80 -14.88 4.48 2.67
N ASN A 81 -14.32 4.32 1.47
CA ASN A 81 -12.88 4.07 1.32
C ASN A 81 -12.05 5.28 1.72
N TYR A 82 -12.50 6.50 1.38
CA TYR A 82 -11.84 7.72 1.81
C TYR A 82 -11.78 7.80 3.34
N HIS A 83 -12.90 7.57 4.04
CA HIS A 83 -12.91 7.56 5.50
C HIS A 83 -12.02 6.46 6.08
N ASN A 84 -12.07 5.25 5.53
CA ASN A 84 -11.20 4.15 5.98
C ASN A 84 -9.70 4.47 5.81
N LEU A 85 -9.34 5.26 4.81
CA LEU A 85 -7.96 5.68 4.54
C LEU A 85 -7.58 6.95 5.31
N ALA A 86 -8.50 7.93 5.41
CA ALA A 86 -8.27 9.17 6.13
C ALA A 86 -8.26 8.98 7.65
N ASP A 87 -9.12 8.09 8.15
CA ASP A 87 -9.22 7.75 9.58
C ASP A 87 -8.16 6.75 10.04
N ASN A 88 -7.50 6.05 9.10
CA ASN A 88 -6.37 5.17 9.36
C ASN A 88 -5.12 5.70 8.64
N PRO A 89 -4.37 6.59 9.27
CA PRO A 89 -3.14 7.15 8.69
C PRO A 89 -1.99 6.14 8.64
N HIS A 90 -2.30 4.85 8.60
CA HIS A 90 -1.34 3.76 8.51
C HIS A 90 -0.97 3.51 7.06
N THR A 91 0.21 3.94 6.67
CA THR A 91 0.80 3.59 5.39
C THR A 91 1.59 2.28 5.53
N LEU A 92 1.37 1.33 4.64
CA LEU A 92 2.23 0.15 4.51
C LEU A 92 3.30 0.44 3.46
N SER A 93 4.53 0.54 3.90
CA SER A 93 5.70 0.72 3.04
C SER A 93 6.62 -0.50 3.14
N ARG A 94 7.09 -1.00 2.00
CA ARG A 94 7.99 -2.15 1.96
C ARG A 94 9.08 -1.98 0.93
N ILE A 95 10.30 -2.43 1.28
CA ILE A 95 11.45 -2.52 0.38
C ILE A 95 12.16 -3.87 0.56
N GLY A 96 12.76 -4.37 -0.50
CA GLY A 96 13.53 -5.62 -0.48
C GLY A 96 12.70 -6.89 -0.30
N LEU A 97 13.28 -7.90 0.32
CA LEU A 97 12.72 -9.23 0.49
C LEU A 97 11.81 -9.32 1.72
N SER A 98 10.80 -10.19 1.66
CA SER A 98 10.14 -10.65 2.88
C SER A 98 11.02 -11.67 3.60
N GLU A 99 10.68 -11.97 4.83
CA GLU A 99 11.27 -13.05 5.60
C GLU A 99 11.22 -14.39 4.84
N GLU A 100 10.03 -14.73 4.30
CA GLU A 100 9.82 -15.94 3.52
C GLU A 100 10.61 -15.97 2.20
N GLU A 101 10.72 -14.82 1.53
CA GLU A 101 11.50 -14.69 0.30
C GLU A 101 13.02 -14.82 0.57
N ALA A 102 13.48 -14.28 1.68
CA ALA A 102 14.89 -14.39 2.09
C ALA A 102 15.24 -15.84 2.46
N VAL A 103 14.39 -16.51 3.22
CA VAL A 103 14.57 -17.94 3.54
C VAL A 103 14.55 -18.80 2.27
N ARG A 104 13.62 -18.56 1.34
CA ARG A 104 13.60 -19.29 0.07
C ARG A 104 14.83 -19.08 -0.79
N LYS A 105 15.52 -17.96 -0.62
CA LYS A 105 16.82 -17.70 -1.28
C LYS A 105 18.00 -18.30 -0.55
N GLY A 106 17.79 -18.98 0.58
CA GLY A 106 18.85 -19.61 1.38
C GLY A 106 19.71 -18.62 2.15
N LEU A 107 19.23 -17.39 2.39
CA LEU A 107 19.95 -16.39 3.17
C LEU A 107 19.89 -16.74 4.66
N ASN A 108 21.01 -16.52 5.35
CA ASN A 108 21.08 -16.61 6.80
C ASN A 108 20.58 -15.30 7.42
N ILE A 109 19.33 -15.27 7.86
CA ILE A 109 18.68 -14.03 8.26
C ILE A 109 18.42 -13.93 9.76
N LYS A 110 18.42 -12.70 10.25
CA LYS A 110 17.79 -12.31 11.51
C LYS A 110 16.69 -11.28 11.25
N VAL A 111 15.65 -11.32 12.07
CA VAL A 111 14.46 -10.50 11.94
C VAL A 111 14.19 -9.77 13.24
N ASN A 112 13.98 -8.47 13.18
CA ASN A 112 13.49 -7.70 14.31
C ASN A 112 12.14 -7.08 14.00
N LYS A 113 11.31 -6.93 15.04
CA LYS A 113 9.97 -6.37 14.98
C LYS A 113 9.81 -5.34 16.09
N LEU A 114 9.46 -4.11 15.71
CA LEU A 114 9.23 -3.02 16.63
C LEU A 114 7.75 -2.64 16.61
N PRO A 115 6.99 -2.85 17.71
CA PRO A 115 5.64 -2.33 17.82
C PRO A 115 5.64 -0.80 17.75
N VAL A 116 4.78 -0.21 16.93
CA VAL A 116 4.69 1.26 16.77
C VAL A 116 4.33 1.94 18.09
N ALA A 117 3.65 1.24 19.00
CA ALA A 117 3.40 1.72 20.36
C ALA A 117 4.68 2.01 21.18
N ALA A 118 5.83 1.45 20.82
CA ALA A 118 7.11 1.73 21.47
C ALA A 118 7.71 3.08 21.01
N ILE A 119 7.30 3.60 19.85
CA ILE A 119 7.87 4.80 19.24
C ILE A 119 7.30 6.06 19.89
N PRO A 120 8.14 6.96 20.46
CA PRO A 120 7.68 8.18 21.12
C PRO A 120 6.83 9.08 20.22
N ARG A 121 7.25 9.28 18.98
CA ARG A 121 6.51 10.09 18.00
C ARG A 121 5.12 9.53 17.71
N ALA A 122 4.98 8.22 17.57
CA ALA A 122 3.69 7.57 17.33
C ALA A 122 2.70 7.82 18.50
N ARG A 123 3.21 7.84 19.74
CA ARG A 123 2.42 8.17 20.92
C ARG A 123 1.94 9.61 20.89
N THR A 124 2.79 10.57 20.48
CA THR A 124 2.38 11.98 20.36
C THR A 124 1.36 12.20 19.25
N LEU A 125 1.38 11.36 18.21
CA LEU A 125 0.39 11.38 17.13
C LEU A 125 -0.91 10.66 17.50
N GLY A 126 -0.98 9.99 18.65
CA GLY A 126 -2.13 9.18 19.05
C GLY A 126 -2.34 7.93 18.19
N ASN A 127 -1.33 7.52 17.41
CA ASN A 127 -1.42 6.46 16.42
C ASN A 127 -0.40 5.36 16.72
N THR A 128 -0.78 4.41 17.56
CA THR A 128 0.11 3.40 18.15
C THR A 128 -0.13 1.97 17.64
N VAL A 129 -1.17 1.77 16.83
CA VAL A 129 -1.54 0.43 16.34
C VAL A 129 -0.78 0.15 15.05
N SER A 130 0.29 -0.63 15.09
CA SER A 130 1.03 -1.09 13.89
C SER A 130 2.36 -1.73 14.26
N LEU A 131 3.13 -2.13 13.23
CA LEU A 131 4.37 -2.87 13.40
C LEU A 131 5.40 -2.45 12.33
N PHE A 132 6.63 -2.22 12.76
CA PHE A 132 7.80 -2.13 11.89
C PHE A 132 8.56 -3.45 11.93
N LYS A 133 9.05 -3.92 10.78
CA LYS A 133 9.83 -5.15 10.66
C LYS A 133 11.02 -4.95 9.73
N VAL A 134 12.18 -5.47 10.14
CA VAL A 134 13.39 -5.51 9.32
C VAL A 134 13.90 -6.94 9.20
N VAL A 135 14.48 -7.25 8.06
CA VAL A 135 15.16 -8.52 7.75
C VAL A 135 16.59 -8.19 7.37
N VAL A 136 17.54 -8.76 8.09
CA VAL A 136 18.98 -8.55 7.90
C VAL A 136 19.65 -9.87 7.58
N ASP A 137 20.54 -9.87 6.62
CA ASP A 137 21.45 -10.99 6.36
C ASP A 137 22.58 -10.97 7.38
N VAL A 138 22.73 -12.05 8.13
CA VAL A 138 23.73 -12.19 9.20
C VAL A 138 25.14 -12.24 8.66
N ASP A 139 25.33 -12.82 7.47
CA ASP A 139 26.65 -13.05 6.89
C ASP A 139 27.26 -11.75 6.33
N THR A 140 26.41 -10.87 5.79
CA THR A 140 26.84 -9.58 5.22
C THR A 140 26.55 -8.39 6.11
N ASN A 141 25.74 -8.54 7.15
CA ASN A 141 25.18 -7.46 7.98
C ASN A 141 24.35 -6.43 7.22
N GLN A 142 23.88 -6.78 6.02
CA GLN A 142 23.10 -5.89 5.17
C GLN A 142 21.59 -6.04 5.42
N ILE A 143 20.86 -4.94 5.27
CA ILE A 143 19.41 -4.96 5.28
C ILE A 143 18.95 -5.57 3.95
N VAL A 144 18.32 -6.73 3.98
CA VAL A 144 17.78 -7.38 2.79
C VAL A 144 16.31 -7.11 2.58
N GLY A 145 15.61 -6.64 3.62
CA GLY A 145 14.22 -6.25 3.52
C GLY A 145 13.73 -5.45 4.72
N CYS A 146 12.79 -4.56 4.46
CA CYS A 146 12.12 -3.78 5.51
C CYS A 146 10.66 -3.59 5.18
N THR A 147 9.79 -3.71 6.17
CA THR A 147 8.36 -3.46 6.07
C THR A 147 7.95 -2.57 7.23
N LEU A 148 7.44 -1.40 6.92
CA LEU A 148 6.97 -0.42 7.89
C LEU A 148 5.47 -0.25 7.71
N PHE A 149 4.71 -0.59 8.73
CA PHE A 149 3.27 -0.35 8.77
C PHE A 149 2.98 0.59 9.92
N GLY A 150 2.64 1.85 9.59
CA GLY A 150 2.44 2.88 10.62
C GLY A 150 2.45 4.30 10.06
N PRO A 151 2.31 5.30 10.95
CA PRO A 151 2.37 6.70 10.56
C PRO A 151 3.74 7.06 9.95
N GLU A 152 3.72 7.95 8.97
CA GLU A 152 4.92 8.47 8.28
C GLU A 152 5.84 7.39 7.67
N SER A 153 5.38 6.12 7.58
CA SER A 153 6.21 5.01 7.09
C SER A 153 6.68 5.20 5.65
N GLY A 154 5.92 5.94 4.82
CA GLY A 154 6.30 6.30 3.45
C GLY A 154 7.55 7.17 3.38
N GLU A 155 7.78 8.02 4.38
CA GLU A 155 8.98 8.85 4.48
C GLU A 155 10.13 8.09 5.15
N VAL A 156 9.84 7.38 6.24
CA VAL A 156 10.85 6.61 6.98
C VAL A 156 11.51 5.55 6.12
N ILE A 157 10.75 4.86 5.26
CA ILE A 157 11.28 3.80 4.39
C ILE A 157 12.36 4.30 3.43
N ASN A 158 12.36 5.60 3.08
CA ASN A 158 13.35 6.19 2.20
C ASN A 158 14.76 6.15 2.81
N SER A 159 14.87 6.34 4.12
CA SER A 159 16.15 6.21 4.83
C SER A 159 16.70 4.79 4.75
N VAL A 160 15.84 3.79 4.89
CA VAL A 160 16.20 2.39 4.71
C VAL A 160 16.59 2.10 3.26
N ALA A 161 15.83 2.64 2.30
CA ALA A 161 16.12 2.50 0.88
C ALA A 161 17.50 3.06 0.49
N MET A 162 17.86 4.22 1.04
CA MET A 162 19.19 4.83 0.83
C MET A 162 20.30 3.97 1.41
N ALA A 163 20.15 3.49 2.65
CA ALA A 163 21.13 2.61 3.28
C ALA A 163 21.33 1.31 2.47
N MET A 164 20.24 0.68 2.02
CA MET A 164 20.30 -0.51 1.17
C MET A 164 20.94 -0.22 -0.19
N LYS A 165 20.67 0.94 -0.80
CA LYS A 165 21.20 1.31 -2.11
C LYS A 165 22.69 1.61 -2.10
N THR A 166 23.20 2.06 -0.95
CA THR A 166 24.62 2.39 -0.74
C THR A 166 25.38 1.27 -0.01
N ASP A 167 24.80 0.08 0.04
CA ASP A 167 25.39 -1.12 0.66
C ASP A 167 25.85 -0.90 2.12
N GLN A 168 25.12 -0.04 2.86
CA GLN A 168 25.43 0.19 4.26
C GLN A 168 24.98 -0.97 5.13
N PRO A 169 25.78 -1.37 6.16
CA PRO A 169 25.34 -2.37 7.13
C PRO A 169 24.17 -1.82 7.96
N TYR A 170 23.34 -2.70 8.52
CA TYR A 170 22.20 -2.31 9.36
C TYR A 170 22.62 -1.41 10.55
N THR A 171 23.86 -1.58 11.04
CA THR A 171 24.42 -0.79 12.12
C THR A 171 24.55 0.69 11.77
N PHE A 172 24.65 1.04 10.48
CA PHE A 172 24.62 2.42 10.02
C PHE A 172 23.34 3.14 10.46
N LEU A 173 22.17 2.53 10.30
CA LEU A 173 20.91 3.11 10.77
C LEU A 173 20.72 2.95 12.28
N ARG A 174 21.27 1.89 12.88
CA ARG A 174 21.24 1.70 14.34
C ARG A 174 21.94 2.85 15.07
N ASP A 175 23.09 3.25 14.57
CA ASP A 175 23.99 4.21 15.24
C ASP A 175 23.82 5.64 14.71
N PHE A 176 22.94 5.85 13.71
CA PHE A 176 22.68 7.16 13.14
C PHE A 176 21.90 8.05 14.09
N VAL A 177 22.26 9.34 14.15
CA VAL A 177 21.53 10.33 14.97
C VAL A 177 20.38 10.92 14.17
N PHE A 178 19.18 10.46 14.43
CA PHE A 178 17.96 11.00 13.82
C PHE A 178 17.42 12.20 14.60
N THR A 179 16.66 13.05 13.91
CA THR A 179 15.98 14.20 14.54
C THR A 179 14.90 13.71 15.52
N HIS A 180 14.93 14.21 16.76
CA HIS A 180 13.95 13.93 17.81
C HIS A 180 12.95 15.10 17.96
N PRO A 181 11.63 14.85 18.19
CA PRO A 181 10.96 13.56 18.08
C PRO A 181 10.49 13.29 16.64
N GLY A 182 10.98 12.26 16.01
CA GLY A 182 10.62 11.84 14.64
C GLY A 182 10.26 10.37 14.56
N MET A 183 9.54 9.98 13.50
CA MET A 183 9.30 8.53 13.26
C MET A 183 10.57 7.80 12.81
N SER A 184 11.53 8.53 12.21
CA SER A 184 12.78 7.94 11.72
C SER A 184 13.71 7.47 12.85
N GLU A 185 13.63 8.04 14.05
CA GLU A 185 14.42 7.58 15.20
C GLU A 185 14.08 6.15 15.62
N ALA A 186 12.88 5.66 15.26
CA ALA A 186 12.50 4.27 15.45
C ALA A 186 13.42 3.27 14.72
N LEU A 187 14.17 3.73 13.71
CA LEU A 187 15.14 2.90 13.01
C LEU A 187 16.32 2.48 13.92
N ASN A 188 16.68 3.29 14.91
CA ASN A 188 17.70 2.89 15.89
C ASN A 188 17.24 1.64 16.65
N ASP A 189 16.02 1.68 17.21
CA ASP A 189 15.45 0.54 17.96
C ASP A 189 15.14 -0.65 17.06
N LEU A 190 14.63 -0.41 15.85
CA LEU A 190 14.33 -1.45 14.88
C LEU A 190 15.59 -2.22 14.45
N MET A 191 16.74 -1.55 14.37
CA MET A 191 18.03 -2.16 14.02
C MET A 191 18.80 -2.70 15.25
N ASN A 192 18.25 -2.61 16.44
CA ASN A 192 18.86 -3.14 17.66
C ASN A 192 18.40 -4.59 17.88
N PHE A 193 19.26 -5.54 17.48
CA PHE A 193 18.99 -6.99 17.55
C PHE A 193 19.52 -7.61 18.84
#